data_864f353ba5ac273ec44719883a9f68ba
#
_entry.id   864f353ba5ac273ec44719883a9f68ba
#
_cell.length_a   1.000
_cell.length_b   1.000
_cell.length_c   1.000
_cell.angle_alpha   90.00
_cell.angle_beta   90.00
_cell.angle_gamma   90.00
#
_symmetry.space_group_name_H-M   'P 1'
#
loop_
_entity.id
_entity.type
_entity.pdbx_description
1 polymer ?
#
loop_
_entity_poly.entity_id
_entity_poly.type
_entity_poly.pdbx_seq_one_letter_code
_entity_poly.pdbx_strand_id
1 'polypeptide(L)'
;MRAHLAGWLVLLVVVLAQPPGQVAADTKFDLVAAPARFLRRATHAYTDEFPLGQVQNQAYGYLFPQGPFFLAGDLLHVPDWLIQRAWWWLLLGLAYSGALALARRVGIRGTFPQVLAAAVYALSPRILTTLTAISSEAWPVALVPWTLIPLTRRNPQVAPAVVAVACMGAVNATATIAACLPAFVLLIARRAYKAAGKFAVGAAAVSAWWIGPLLVLGRYSPPFTDFIESAGVTTAWLNPVEILRGTTSWTPFVDTERAAGHLLVAEPTFVIATCLVAACGLAGLARRDMPWRGPLLAVFAVGFWVLGSAHMSTSLYDGALAPFRNLHKFDPLVHLPLALGAGHLAANVNRPKAVGVTLAAAVAVAPAWSLRLLPEGTWNEVSQDWVAAG
;
A
#
# COMPACT_ATOMS: atom_id res chain seq x y z
N MET A 1 2.00 10.01 -22.13
CA MET A 1 1.31 11.13 -21.48
C MET A 1 -0.20 10.90 -21.37
N ARG A 2 -0.96 10.69 -22.47
CA ARG A 2 -2.43 10.51 -22.45
C ARG A 2 -2.92 9.42 -21.49
N ALA A 3 -2.30 8.23 -21.44
CA ALA A 3 -2.72 7.14 -20.55
C ALA A 3 -2.53 7.46 -19.06
N HIS A 4 -1.50 8.23 -18.67
CA HIS A 4 -1.34 8.69 -17.29
C HIS A 4 -2.46 9.67 -16.94
N LEU A 5 -2.69 10.69 -17.79
CA LEU A 5 -3.74 11.69 -17.55
C LEU A 5 -5.12 11.04 -17.44
N ALA A 6 -5.47 10.15 -18.37
CA ALA A 6 -6.74 9.44 -18.34
C ALA A 6 -6.91 8.63 -17.05
N GLY A 7 -5.86 7.91 -16.61
CA GLY A 7 -5.89 7.18 -15.34
C GLY A 7 -6.10 8.09 -14.13
N TRP A 8 -5.40 9.22 -14.07
CA TRP A 8 -5.57 10.19 -12.97
C TRP A 8 -6.98 10.78 -12.94
N LEU A 9 -7.59 11.10 -14.10
CA LEU A 9 -8.96 11.57 -14.16
C LEU A 9 -9.96 10.52 -13.70
N VAL A 10 -9.79 9.27 -14.10
CA VAL A 10 -10.62 8.15 -13.63
C VAL A 10 -10.50 7.98 -12.12
N LEU A 11 -9.28 8.00 -11.57
CA LEU A 11 -9.06 7.87 -10.15
C LEU A 11 -9.57 9.08 -9.34
N LEU A 12 -9.55 10.29 -9.93
CA LEU A 12 -10.18 11.46 -9.33
C LEU A 12 -11.70 11.25 -9.17
N VAL A 13 -12.35 10.70 -10.19
CA VAL A 13 -13.78 10.38 -10.12
C VAL A 13 -14.03 9.33 -9.03
N VAL A 14 -13.19 8.29 -8.91
CA VAL A 14 -13.32 7.26 -7.84
C VAL A 14 -13.34 7.89 -6.46
N VAL A 15 -12.42 8.80 -6.15
CA VAL A 15 -12.30 9.38 -4.80
C VAL A 15 -13.35 10.46 -4.55
N LEU A 16 -13.73 11.26 -5.56
CA LEU A 16 -14.73 12.32 -5.42
C LEU A 16 -16.17 11.79 -5.46
N ALA A 17 -16.40 10.60 -6.02
CA ALA A 17 -17.71 9.95 -5.99
C ALA A 17 -18.10 9.47 -4.59
N GLN A 18 -17.17 9.33 -3.66
CA GLN A 18 -17.47 8.98 -2.27
C GLN A 18 -18.28 10.12 -1.61
N PRO A 19 -19.09 9.84 -0.57
CA PRO A 19 -19.96 10.82 0.06
C PRO A 19 -19.22 12.15 0.36
N PRO A 20 -19.72 13.29 -0.10
CA PRO A 20 -19.07 14.58 0.14
C PRO A 20 -19.20 15.01 1.60
N GLY A 21 -18.27 15.82 2.07
CA GLY A 21 -18.29 16.34 3.44
C GLY A 21 -17.81 15.35 4.51
N GLN A 22 -17.64 14.07 4.17
CA GLN A 22 -17.25 13.04 5.12
C GLN A 22 -15.75 12.79 5.14
N VAL A 23 -15.17 12.64 6.33
CA VAL A 23 -13.77 12.27 6.59
C VAL A 23 -13.69 10.93 7.29
N ALA A 24 -12.68 10.13 6.97
CA ALA A 24 -12.33 8.93 7.69
C ALA A 24 -11.22 9.23 8.70
N ALA A 25 -11.18 8.49 9.80
CA ALA A 25 -10.14 8.66 10.82
C ALA A 25 -8.72 8.39 10.27
N ASP A 26 -8.57 7.49 9.32
CA ASP A 26 -7.30 7.15 8.63
C ASP A 26 -6.12 7.07 9.61
N THR A 27 -6.30 6.33 10.70
CA THR A 27 -5.38 6.10 11.82
C THR A 27 -5.21 7.30 12.76
N LYS A 28 -5.17 8.53 12.26
CA LYS A 28 -4.93 9.75 13.03
C LYS A 28 -5.90 10.85 12.61
N PHE A 29 -7.07 10.85 13.25
CA PHE A 29 -8.09 11.85 12.97
C PHE A 29 -7.58 13.29 13.20
N ASP A 30 -6.80 13.50 14.26
CA ASP A 30 -6.21 14.80 14.60
C ASP A 30 -5.33 15.36 13.47
N LEU A 31 -4.69 14.52 12.67
CA LEU A 31 -3.93 14.98 11.51
C LEU A 31 -4.84 15.59 10.43
N VAL A 32 -6.06 15.09 10.31
CA VAL A 32 -7.05 15.63 9.37
C VAL A 32 -7.65 16.91 9.91
N ALA A 33 -8.10 16.89 11.17
CA ALA A 33 -8.86 17.98 11.78
C ALA A 33 -8.01 19.16 12.27
N ALA A 34 -6.75 18.93 12.68
CA ALA A 34 -5.86 19.97 13.22
C ALA A 34 -4.37 19.68 12.90
N PRO A 35 -3.96 19.67 11.62
CA PRO A 35 -2.63 19.23 11.20
C PRO A 35 -1.49 20.03 11.82
N ALA A 36 -1.65 21.33 12.01
CA ALA A 36 -0.63 22.19 12.64
C ALA A 36 -0.38 21.81 14.11
N ARG A 37 -1.45 21.54 14.88
CA ARG A 37 -1.39 21.09 16.28
C ARG A 37 -0.76 19.70 16.35
N PHE A 38 -1.23 18.78 15.51
CA PHE A 38 -0.70 17.42 15.43
C PHE A 38 0.81 17.40 15.14
N LEU A 39 1.27 18.11 14.10
CA LEU A 39 2.67 18.13 13.70
C LEU A 39 3.58 18.75 14.76
N ARG A 40 3.12 19.83 15.42
CA ARG A 40 3.86 20.44 16.54
C ARG A 40 4.05 19.43 17.68
N ARG A 41 3.00 18.69 18.05
CA ARG A 41 3.07 17.64 19.04
C ARG A 41 3.99 16.48 18.59
N ALA A 42 3.92 16.09 17.31
CA ALA A 42 4.71 15.00 16.76
C ALA A 42 6.23 15.21 16.79
N THR A 43 6.71 16.46 17.02
CA THR A 43 8.13 16.73 17.24
C THR A 43 8.64 16.33 18.62
N HIS A 44 7.75 15.96 19.55
CA HIS A 44 8.07 15.56 20.91
C HIS A 44 7.83 14.05 21.10
N ALA A 45 8.70 13.40 21.84
CA ALA A 45 8.54 11.98 22.16
C ALA A 45 7.43 11.72 23.20
N TYR A 46 7.09 12.72 23.99
CA TYR A 46 6.11 12.66 25.07
C TYR A 46 5.09 13.79 24.92
N THR A 47 3.85 13.55 25.31
CA THR A 47 2.76 14.54 25.38
C THR A 47 2.08 14.50 26.73
N ASP A 48 1.72 15.64 27.25
CA ASP A 48 0.96 15.85 28.48
C ASP A 48 -0.54 16.14 28.21
N GLU A 49 -0.95 16.16 26.95
CA GLU A 49 -2.35 16.43 26.56
C GLU A 49 -3.34 15.33 27.02
N PHE A 50 -2.85 14.17 27.43
CA PHE A 50 -3.67 13.07 27.91
C PHE A 50 -3.51 12.86 29.44
N PRO A 51 -4.52 12.32 30.14
CA PRO A 51 -4.37 11.99 31.55
C PRO A 51 -3.11 11.17 31.82
N LEU A 52 -2.30 11.61 32.78
CA LEU A 52 -0.99 11.05 33.13
C LEU A 52 0.09 11.20 32.06
N GLY A 53 -0.19 11.86 30.93
CA GLY A 53 0.69 11.97 29.78
C GLY A 53 0.94 10.63 29.10
N GLN A 54 1.56 10.65 27.90
CA GLN A 54 1.98 9.42 27.23
C GLN A 54 3.16 9.64 26.31
N VAL A 55 3.91 8.56 26.06
CA VAL A 55 4.91 8.50 25.00
C VAL A 55 4.17 8.46 23.66
N GLN A 56 4.56 9.35 22.74
CA GLN A 56 3.94 9.44 21.43
C GLN A 56 4.37 8.31 20.53
N ASN A 57 3.49 7.32 20.33
CA ASN A 57 3.77 6.20 19.43
C ASN A 57 3.65 6.64 17.95
N GLN A 58 4.77 6.56 17.23
CA GLN A 58 4.87 6.76 15.77
C GLN A 58 4.38 8.13 15.23
N ALA A 59 4.00 9.09 16.08
CA ALA A 59 3.53 10.40 15.61
C ALA A 59 4.58 11.12 14.74
N TYR A 60 5.87 10.99 15.08
CA TYR A 60 6.97 11.51 14.28
C TYR A 60 6.99 11.00 12.83
N GLY A 61 6.44 9.81 12.58
CA GLY A 61 6.36 9.25 11.23
C GLY A 61 5.51 10.06 10.26
N TYR A 62 4.58 10.86 10.79
CA TYR A 62 3.74 11.75 10.00
C TYR A 62 4.42 13.08 9.63
N LEU A 63 5.61 13.38 10.18
CA LEU A 63 6.36 14.58 9.82
C LEU A 63 6.70 14.63 8.33
N PHE A 64 6.75 13.48 7.63
CA PHE A 64 6.89 13.39 6.18
C PHE A 64 6.39 12.05 5.64
N PRO A 65 5.67 11.98 4.49
CA PRO A 65 5.21 13.12 3.67
C PRO A 65 3.79 13.61 4.02
N GLN A 66 3.02 12.81 4.77
CA GLN A 66 1.58 13.01 4.95
C GLN A 66 1.26 14.31 5.70
N GLY A 67 1.97 14.58 6.80
CA GLY A 67 1.73 15.77 7.62
C GLY A 67 1.88 17.08 6.86
N PRO A 68 2.99 17.36 6.17
CA PRO A 68 3.13 18.55 5.34
C PRO A 68 2.06 18.69 4.26
N PHE A 69 1.56 17.58 3.70
CA PHE A 69 0.49 17.61 2.72
C PHE A 69 -0.82 18.12 3.34
N PHE A 70 -1.21 17.56 4.50
CA PHE A 70 -2.40 17.99 5.21
C PHE A 70 -2.27 19.43 5.72
N LEU A 71 -1.11 19.80 6.28
CA LEU A 71 -0.84 21.16 6.73
C LEU A 71 -0.94 22.17 5.57
N ALA A 72 -0.43 21.84 4.40
CA ALA A 72 -0.53 22.74 3.25
C ALA A 72 -2.00 22.96 2.83
N GLY A 73 -2.84 21.91 2.86
CA GLY A 73 -4.27 22.04 2.58
C GLY A 73 -4.99 22.90 3.62
N ASP A 74 -4.69 22.73 4.90
CA ASP A 74 -5.24 23.51 6.00
C ASP A 74 -4.85 24.99 5.90
N LEU A 75 -3.58 25.29 5.66
CA LEU A 75 -3.11 26.65 5.42
C LEU A 75 -3.75 27.34 4.20
N LEU A 76 -4.17 26.56 3.22
CA LEU A 76 -4.91 27.05 2.05
C LEU A 76 -6.43 27.09 2.30
N HIS A 77 -6.89 26.79 3.51
CA HIS A 77 -8.31 26.75 3.90
C HIS A 77 -9.15 25.81 3.03
N VAL A 78 -8.54 24.72 2.55
CA VAL A 78 -9.26 23.68 1.83
C VAL A 78 -10.04 22.82 2.85
N PRO A 79 -11.33 22.52 2.63
CA PRO A 79 -12.09 21.62 3.51
C PRO A 79 -11.38 20.27 3.75
N ASP A 80 -11.38 19.80 4.98
CA ASP A 80 -10.64 18.60 5.42
C ASP A 80 -10.92 17.37 4.56
N TRP A 81 -12.19 17.15 4.22
CA TRP A 81 -12.59 16.05 3.37
C TRP A 81 -12.00 16.12 1.96
N LEU A 82 -11.82 17.33 1.41
CA LEU A 82 -11.14 17.51 0.11
C LEU A 82 -9.64 17.28 0.21
N ILE A 83 -9.00 17.71 1.31
CA ILE A 83 -7.57 17.40 1.55
C ILE A 83 -7.37 15.89 1.60
N GLN A 84 -8.23 15.18 2.33
CA GLN A 84 -8.16 13.72 2.42
C GLN A 84 -8.42 13.03 1.06
N ARG A 85 -9.40 13.50 0.26
CA ARG A 85 -9.62 12.99 -1.11
C ARG A 85 -8.43 13.26 -2.02
N ALA A 86 -7.82 14.43 -1.93
CA ALA A 86 -6.62 14.78 -2.70
C ALA A 86 -5.43 13.87 -2.32
N TRP A 87 -5.27 13.53 -1.04
CA TRP A 87 -4.27 12.58 -0.57
C TRP A 87 -4.51 11.17 -1.16
N TRP A 88 -5.72 10.66 -1.12
CA TRP A 88 -6.04 9.36 -1.70
C TRP A 88 -5.91 9.35 -3.23
N TRP A 89 -6.29 10.43 -3.88
CA TRP A 89 -6.08 10.60 -5.31
C TRP A 89 -4.60 10.59 -5.69
N LEU A 90 -3.77 11.28 -4.93
CA LEU A 90 -2.31 11.29 -5.10
C LEU A 90 -1.75 9.87 -4.93
N LEU A 91 -2.16 9.15 -3.88
CA LEU A 91 -1.74 7.78 -3.61
C LEU A 91 -2.08 6.84 -4.78
N LEU A 92 -3.34 6.81 -5.19
CA LEU A 92 -3.81 5.97 -6.28
C LEU A 92 -3.15 6.36 -7.62
N GLY A 93 -3.00 7.65 -7.88
CA GLY A 93 -2.34 8.18 -9.08
C GLY A 93 -0.87 7.80 -9.17
N LEU A 94 -0.15 7.83 -8.05
CA LEU A 94 1.25 7.38 -7.97
C LEU A 94 1.36 5.86 -8.16
N ALA A 95 0.50 5.06 -7.53
CA ALA A 95 0.45 3.62 -7.71
C ALA A 95 0.22 3.26 -9.19
N TYR A 96 -0.79 3.87 -9.80
CA TYR A 96 -1.14 3.68 -11.20
C TYR A 96 0.00 4.11 -12.15
N SER A 97 0.49 5.34 -11.98
CA SER A 97 1.54 5.87 -12.86
C SER A 97 2.85 5.12 -12.73
N GLY A 98 3.20 4.72 -11.51
CA GLY A 98 4.39 3.89 -11.26
C GLY A 98 4.28 2.52 -11.92
N ALA A 99 3.16 1.82 -11.72
CA ALA A 99 2.94 0.51 -12.36
C ALA A 99 2.88 0.61 -13.90
N LEU A 100 2.23 1.65 -14.44
CA LEU A 100 2.19 1.92 -15.89
C LEU A 100 3.59 2.17 -16.46
N ALA A 101 4.39 2.99 -15.79
CA ALA A 101 5.76 3.28 -16.21
C ALA A 101 6.65 2.03 -16.08
N LEU A 102 6.49 1.24 -15.03
CA LEU A 102 7.21 -0.01 -14.86
C LEU A 102 6.81 -1.03 -15.93
N ALA A 103 5.52 -1.20 -16.23
CA ALA A 103 5.04 -2.10 -17.28
C ALA A 103 5.65 -1.76 -18.64
N ARG A 104 5.74 -0.47 -18.98
CA ARG A 104 6.44 0.01 -20.17
C ARG A 104 7.94 -0.30 -20.11
N ARG A 105 8.54 -0.02 -18.97
CA ARG A 105 9.98 -0.17 -18.76
C ARG A 105 10.45 -1.60 -18.86
N VAL A 106 9.67 -2.56 -18.32
CA VAL A 106 9.98 -3.98 -18.43
C VAL A 106 9.67 -4.56 -19.82
N GLY A 107 8.95 -3.83 -20.68
CA GLY A 107 8.73 -4.22 -22.08
C GLY A 107 7.38 -4.89 -22.36
N ILE A 108 6.36 -4.70 -21.53
CA ILE A 108 4.99 -5.13 -21.86
C ILE A 108 4.50 -4.33 -23.06
N ARG A 109 4.05 -5.02 -24.11
CA ARG A 109 3.66 -4.40 -25.38
C ARG A 109 2.22 -3.91 -25.34
N GLY A 110 1.97 -2.78 -25.99
CA GLY A 110 0.64 -2.18 -26.16
C GLY A 110 0.20 -1.33 -24.96
N THR A 111 -0.43 -0.19 -25.26
CA THR A 111 -0.90 0.76 -24.21
C THR A 111 -1.97 0.14 -23.33
N PHE A 112 -2.92 -0.59 -23.92
CA PHE A 112 -4.02 -1.20 -23.18
C PHE A 112 -3.54 -2.24 -22.15
N PRO A 113 -2.67 -3.23 -22.47
CA PRO A 113 -2.12 -4.15 -21.47
C PRO A 113 -1.32 -3.46 -20.36
N GLN A 114 -0.63 -2.37 -20.67
CA GLN A 114 0.09 -1.58 -19.67
C GLN A 114 -0.86 -0.86 -18.71
N VAL A 115 -1.96 -0.30 -19.23
CA VAL A 115 -3.04 0.33 -18.45
C VAL A 115 -3.73 -0.72 -17.58
N LEU A 116 -4.01 -1.91 -18.12
CA LEU A 116 -4.59 -3.03 -17.37
C LEU A 116 -3.72 -3.42 -16.18
N ALA A 117 -2.42 -3.64 -16.40
CA ALA A 117 -1.48 -3.92 -15.31
C ALA A 117 -1.47 -2.82 -14.24
N ALA A 118 -1.49 -1.55 -14.67
CA ALA A 118 -1.50 -0.41 -13.77
C ALA A 118 -2.80 -0.31 -12.96
N ALA A 119 -3.95 -0.55 -13.57
CA ALA A 119 -5.24 -0.54 -12.90
C ALA A 119 -5.37 -1.69 -11.89
N VAL A 120 -4.96 -2.91 -12.28
CA VAL A 120 -4.94 -4.09 -11.38
C VAL A 120 -4.06 -3.84 -10.17
N TYR A 121 -2.93 -3.15 -10.31
CA TYR A 121 -2.06 -2.82 -9.19
C TYR A 121 -2.64 -1.71 -8.30
N ALA A 122 -3.02 -0.57 -8.90
CA ALA A 122 -3.46 0.61 -8.17
C ALA A 122 -4.81 0.42 -7.46
N LEU A 123 -5.68 -0.41 -8.01
CA LEU A 123 -6.98 -0.78 -7.46
C LEU A 123 -6.99 -2.22 -6.92
N SER A 124 -5.82 -2.74 -6.55
CA SER A 124 -5.72 -4.07 -5.94
C SER A 124 -6.46 -4.12 -4.60
N PRO A 125 -6.92 -5.31 -4.18
CA PRO A 125 -7.54 -5.49 -2.87
C PRO A 125 -6.66 -4.93 -1.74
N ARG A 126 -5.35 -5.12 -1.82
CA ARG A 126 -4.41 -4.58 -0.82
C ARG A 126 -4.50 -3.06 -0.66
N ILE A 127 -4.54 -2.31 -1.76
CA ILE A 127 -4.67 -0.85 -1.70
C ILE A 127 -6.07 -0.44 -1.28
N LEU A 128 -7.11 -1.02 -1.87
CA LEU A 128 -8.49 -0.64 -1.59
C LEU A 128 -8.91 -0.90 -0.14
N THR A 129 -8.43 -1.98 0.48
CA THR A 129 -8.77 -2.32 1.87
C THR A 129 -8.03 -1.48 2.91
N THR A 130 -6.96 -0.79 2.51
CA THR A 130 -6.17 0.06 3.41
C THR A 130 -6.30 1.55 3.14
N LEU A 131 -6.82 1.93 1.98
CA LEU A 131 -6.87 3.33 1.53
C LEU A 131 -7.57 4.26 2.53
N THR A 132 -8.69 3.83 3.10
CA THR A 132 -9.49 4.64 4.04
C THR A 132 -9.28 4.26 5.51
N ALA A 133 -8.65 3.12 5.76
CA ALA A 133 -8.37 2.64 7.11
C ALA A 133 -7.02 3.13 7.62
N ILE A 134 -5.97 2.94 6.82
CA ILE A 134 -4.58 3.28 7.14
C ILE A 134 -3.87 3.65 5.83
N SER A 135 -4.15 4.82 5.27
CA SER A 135 -3.54 5.25 4.00
C SER A 135 -2.00 5.30 4.07
N SER A 136 -1.47 5.53 5.27
CA SER A 136 -0.05 5.49 5.54
C SER A 136 0.62 4.11 5.32
N GLU A 137 -0.14 3.01 5.35
CA GLU A 137 0.34 1.70 4.92
C GLU A 137 0.25 1.49 3.40
N ALA A 138 -0.77 2.06 2.76
CA ALA A 138 -0.94 1.98 1.31
C ALA A 138 0.06 2.87 0.57
N TRP A 139 0.55 3.94 1.20
CA TRP A 139 1.47 4.88 0.60
C TRP A 139 2.81 4.25 0.17
N PRO A 140 3.55 3.51 1.01
CA PRO A 140 4.74 2.78 0.56
C PRO A 140 4.45 1.80 -0.58
N VAL A 141 3.29 1.11 -0.56
CA VAL A 141 2.87 0.21 -1.63
C VAL A 141 2.77 0.96 -2.96
N ALA A 142 2.18 2.16 -2.97
CA ALA A 142 2.06 3.00 -4.16
C ALA A 142 3.42 3.39 -4.75
N LEU A 143 4.47 3.46 -3.93
CA LEU A 143 5.81 3.86 -4.33
C LEU A 143 6.73 2.69 -4.74
N VAL A 144 6.33 1.43 -4.52
CA VAL A 144 7.13 0.26 -4.93
C VAL A 144 7.51 0.28 -6.40
N PRO A 145 6.62 0.54 -7.37
CA PRO A 145 7.01 0.59 -8.77
C PRO A 145 8.09 1.64 -9.07
N TRP A 146 8.07 2.76 -8.35
CA TRP A 146 9.04 3.86 -8.51
C TRP A 146 10.44 3.47 -8.03
N THR A 147 10.56 2.61 -7.02
CA THR A 147 11.87 2.05 -6.62
C THR A 147 12.42 1.13 -7.70
N LEU A 148 11.56 0.37 -8.39
CA LEU A 148 11.96 -0.63 -9.37
C LEU A 148 12.33 -0.03 -10.73
N ILE A 149 11.64 1.01 -11.20
CA ILE A 149 11.87 1.63 -12.52
C ILE A 149 13.35 1.94 -12.78
N PRO A 150 14.06 2.67 -11.90
CA PRO A 150 15.48 2.97 -12.13
C PRO A 150 16.37 1.74 -12.02
N LEU A 151 15.98 0.73 -11.25
CA LEU A 151 16.73 -0.50 -11.04
C LEU A 151 16.58 -1.50 -12.21
N THR A 152 15.56 -1.34 -13.05
CA THR A 152 15.37 -2.16 -14.26
C THR A 152 16.22 -1.67 -15.45
N ARG A 153 17.05 -0.65 -15.30
CA ARG A 153 18.03 -0.25 -16.33
C ARG A 153 19.15 -1.28 -16.45
N ARG A 154 19.82 -1.34 -17.61
CA ARG A 154 20.99 -2.20 -17.81
C ARG A 154 22.02 -1.98 -16.69
N ASN A 155 22.34 -0.72 -16.42
CA ASN A 155 23.08 -0.28 -15.25
C ASN A 155 22.07 0.26 -14.21
N PRO A 156 21.83 -0.46 -13.10
CA PRO A 156 20.88 -0.03 -12.08
C PRO A 156 21.22 1.35 -11.53
N GLN A 157 20.24 2.25 -11.56
CA GLN A 157 20.38 3.59 -10.99
C GLN A 157 19.84 3.58 -9.56
N VAL A 158 20.74 3.50 -8.59
CA VAL A 158 20.38 3.33 -7.18
C VAL A 158 19.83 4.63 -6.57
N ALA A 159 20.44 5.79 -6.88
CA ALA A 159 20.05 7.06 -6.28
C ALA A 159 18.56 7.41 -6.48
N PRO A 160 17.99 7.35 -7.70
CA PRO A 160 16.55 7.58 -7.86
C PRO A 160 15.66 6.57 -7.12
N ALA A 161 16.11 5.32 -6.98
CA ALA A 161 15.39 4.32 -6.20
C ALA A 161 15.38 4.67 -4.69
N VAL A 162 16.50 5.16 -4.17
CA VAL A 162 16.64 5.63 -2.78
C VAL A 162 15.77 6.89 -2.54
N VAL A 163 15.68 7.80 -3.52
CA VAL A 163 14.76 8.95 -3.44
C VAL A 163 13.31 8.48 -3.30
N ALA A 164 12.90 7.46 -4.06
CA ALA A 164 11.56 6.89 -3.90
C ALA A 164 11.34 6.29 -2.50
N VAL A 165 12.38 5.66 -1.91
CA VAL A 165 12.33 5.19 -0.50
C VAL A 165 12.21 6.37 0.47
N ALA A 166 12.98 7.44 0.28
CA ALA A 166 12.89 8.65 1.10
C ALA A 166 11.47 9.24 1.12
N CYS A 167 10.73 9.12 0.00
CA CYS A 167 9.35 9.58 -0.12
C CYS A 167 8.32 8.63 0.53
N MET A 168 8.69 7.43 0.99
CA MET A 168 7.75 6.50 1.63
C MET A 168 7.32 6.94 3.03
N GLY A 169 8.16 7.73 3.70
CA GLY A 169 7.90 8.15 5.08
C GLY A 169 8.16 7.03 6.11
N ALA A 170 7.60 7.20 7.29
CA ALA A 170 7.93 6.41 8.46
C ALA A 170 6.73 5.94 9.29
N VAL A 171 5.52 6.34 8.93
CA VAL A 171 4.33 6.05 9.76
C VAL A 171 4.20 4.56 10.06
N ASN A 172 4.54 3.73 9.08
CA ASN A 172 4.55 2.29 9.25
C ASN A 172 5.91 1.73 8.80
N ALA A 173 6.82 1.55 9.76
CA ALA A 173 8.17 1.06 9.52
C ALA A 173 8.19 -0.29 8.77
N THR A 174 7.32 -1.23 9.17
CA THR A 174 7.20 -2.54 8.52
C THR A 174 6.73 -2.43 7.08
N ALA A 175 5.76 -1.54 6.79
CA ALA A 175 5.29 -1.32 5.42
C ALA A 175 6.41 -0.72 4.54
N THR A 176 7.21 0.21 5.08
CA THR A 176 8.35 0.79 4.37
C THR A 176 9.43 -0.26 4.08
N ILE A 177 9.77 -1.11 5.05
CA ILE A 177 10.71 -2.22 4.85
C ILE A 177 10.17 -3.20 3.80
N ALA A 178 8.92 -3.60 3.92
CA ALA A 178 8.25 -4.49 2.96
C ALA A 178 8.25 -3.92 1.54
N ALA A 179 8.05 -2.60 1.39
CA ALA A 179 8.09 -1.91 0.10
C ALA A 179 9.51 -1.80 -0.51
N CYS A 180 10.56 -1.85 0.31
CA CYS A 180 11.95 -1.89 -0.16
C CYS A 180 12.37 -3.29 -0.66
N LEU A 181 11.73 -4.34 -0.14
CA LEU A 181 12.14 -5.72 -0.40
C LEU A 181 12.02 -6.15 -1.87
N PRO A 182 10.99 -5.77 -2.66
CA PRO A 182 10.94 -6.05 -4.09
C PRO A 182 12.17 -5.56 -4.85
N ALA A 183 12.65 -4.35 -4.53
CA ALA A 183 13.84 -3.76 -5.15
C ALA A 183 15.11 -4.54 -4.79
N PHE A 184 15.26 -4.90 -3.53
CA PHE A 184 16.40 -5.67 -3.05
C PHE A 184 16.44 -7.07 -3.69
N VAL A 185 15.32 -7.81 -3.67
CA VAL A 185 15.20 -9.14 -4.28
C VAL A 185 15.47 -9.07 -5.79
N LEU A 186 14.93 -8.08 -6.48
CA LEU A 186 15.17 -7.89 -7.92
C LEU A 186 16.67 -7.70 -8.21
N LEU A 187 17.39 -6.91 -7.43
CA LEU A 187 18.83 -6.69 -7.60
C LEU A 187 19.64 -7.96 -7.34
N ILE A 188 19.29 -8.73 -6.31
CA ILE A 188 19.91 -10.03 -6.01
C ILE A 188 19.66 -11.02 -7.15
N ALA A 189 18.42 -11.14 -7.62
CA ALA A 189 18.05 -12.04 -8.74
C ALA A 189 18.79 -11.68 -10.04
N ARG A 190 19.15 -10.41 -10.23
CA ARG A 190 19.98 -9.92 -11.34
C ARG A 190 21.48 -10.11 -11.10
N ARG A 191 21.91 -10.61 -9.96
CA ARG A 191 23.31 -10.67 -9.52
C ARG A 191 23.99 -9.30 -9.46
N ALA A 192 23.22 -8.23 -9.26
CA ALA A 192 23.70 -6.85 -9.14
C ALA A 192 24.06 -6.52 -7.67
N TYR A 193 24.89 -7.35 -7.03
CA TYR A 193 25.17 -7.31 -5.58
C TYR A 193 25.72 -5.96 -5.10
N LYS A 194 26.58 -5.30 -5.88
CA LYS A 194 27.09 -3.96 -5.56
C LYS A 194 25.96 -2.92 -5.51
N ALA A 195 25.00 -3.01 -6.46
CA ALA A 195 23.83 -2.13 -6.46
C ALA A 195 22.88 -2.46 -5.30
N ALA A 196 22.71 -3.74 -4.96
CA ALA A 196 21.92 -4.16 -3.81
C ALA A 196 22.50 -3.62 -2.49
N GLY A 197 23.82 -3.71 -2.28
CA GLY A 197 24.49 -3.13 -1.12
C GLY A 197 24.32 -1.60 -1.05
N LYS A 198 24.54 -0.90 -2.17
CA LYS A 198 24.31 0.56 -2.25
C LYS A 198 22.86 0.94 -1.96
N PHE A 199 21.90 0.15 -2.47
CA PHE A 199 20.48 0.38 -2.21
C PHE A 199 20.14 0.17 -0.73
N ALA A 200 20.62 -0.90 -0.11
CA ALA A 200 20.39 -1.17 1.31
C ALA A 200 20.97 -0.05 2.21
N VAL A 201 22.21 0.36 1.96
CA VAL A 201 22.85 1.47 2.68
C VAL A 201 22.10 2.79 2.45
N GLY A 202 21.75 3.09 1.19
CA GLY A 202 21.01 4.30 0.86
C GLY A 202 19.62 4.32 1.50
N ALA A 203 18.88 3.20 1.46
CA ALA A 203 17.58 3.07 2.11
C ALA A 203 17.67 3.26 3.63
N ALA A 204 18.67 2.65 4.28
CA ALA A 204 18.94 2.84 5.70
C ALA A 204 19.27 4.31 6.03
N ALA A 205 20.10 4.95 5.21
CA ALA A 205 20.51 6.34 5.42
C ALA A 205 19.32 7.32 5.33
N VAL A 206 18.47 7.19 4.30
CA VAL A 206 17.27 8.06 4.15
C VAL A 206 16.18 7.74 5.17
N SER A 207 16.24 6.59 5.82
CA SER A 207 15.31 6.16 6.88
C SER A 207 15.83 6.47 8.30
N ALA A 208 17.08 6.92 8.45
CA ALA A 208 17.73 7.13 9.76
C ALA A 208 16.97 8.12 10.65
N TRP A 209 16.30 9.13 10.06
CA TRP A 209 15.54 10.15 10.79
C TRP A 209 14.36 9.58 11.57
N TRP A 210 13.81 8.46 11.16
CA TRP A 210 12.73 7.79 11.88
C TRP A 210 13.17 6.51 12.57
N ILE A 211 14.21 5.83 12.08
CA ILE A 211 14.77 4.63 12.75
C ILE A 211 15.33 5.01 14.12
N GLY A 212 16.02 6.15 14.23
CA GLY A 212 16.56 6.64 15.51
C GLY A 212 15.46 6.79 16.57
N PRO A 213 14.45 7.64 16.36
CA PRO A 213 13.31 7.76 17.28
C PRO A 213 12.62 6.43 17.57
N LEU A 214 12.43 5.56 16.56
CA LEU A 214 11.82 4.25 16.75
C LEU A 214 12.60 3.38 17.74
N LEU A 215 13.92 3.35 17.64
CA LEU A 215 14.79 2.58 18.55
C LEU A 215 14.75 3.14 19.97
N VAL A 216 14.76 4.47 20.12
CA VAL A 216 14.68 5.13 21.44
C VAL A 216 13.32 4.85 22.07
N LEU A 217 12.22 5.08 21.33
CA LEU A 217 10.87 4.85 21.84
C LEU A 217 10.64 3.37 22.17
N GLY A 218 11.13 2.44 21.33
CA GLY A 218 11.01 1.01 21.59
C GLY A 218 11.69 0.56 22.87
N ARG A 219 12.70 1.32 23.34
CA ARG A 219 13.37 1.04 24.61
C ARG A 219 12.59 1.53 25.85
N TYR A 220 11.84 2.63 25.70
CA TYR A 220 11.19 3.32 26.83
C TYR A 220 9.67 3.18 26.83
N SER A 221 9.09 2.70 25.71
CA SER A 221 7.65 2.43 25.65
C SER A 221 7.28 1.19 26.49
N PRO A 222 6.09 1.15 27.07
CA PRO A 222 5.53 -0.09 27.61
C PRO A 222 5.56 -1.20 26.52
N PRO A 223 5.52 -2.47 26.93
CA PRO A 223 5.48 -3.60 25.99
C PRO A 223 4.12 -3.65 25.26
N PHE A 224 3.88 -2.65 24.41
CA PHE A 224 2.60 -2.47 23.71
C PHE A 224 2.22 -3.69 22.86
N THR A 225 3.18 -4.52 22.48
CA THR A 225 2.96 -5.78 21.76
C THR A 225 2.08 -6.76 22.54
N ASP A 226 2.00 -6.62 23.86
CA ASP A 226 1.16 -7.45 24.72
C ASP A 226 -0.31 -7.01 24.73
N PHE A 227 -0.59 -5.79 24.20
CA PHE A 227 -1.90 -5.15 24.20
C PHE A 227 -2.50 -4.94 22.81
N ILE A 228 -1.91 -5.55 21.79
CA ILE A 228 -2.34 -5.45 20.39
C ILE A 228 -2.62 -6.85 19.82
N GLU A 229 -3.14 -6.89 18.58
CA GLU A 229 -3.52 -8.13 17.93
C GLU A 229 -2.34 -9.12 17.86
N SER A 230 -2.60 -10.36 18.26
CA SER A 230 -1.64 -11.44 18.11
C SER A 230 -1.38 -11.80 16.65
N ALA A 231 -0.28 -12.48 16.37
CA ALA A 231 0.00 -13.04 15.05
C ALA A 231 -1.11 -14.00 14.60
N GLY A 232 -1.69 -14.75 15.52
CA GLY A 232 -2.82 -15.63 15.24
C GLY A 232 -4.03 -14.88 14.65
N VAL A 233 -4.34 -13.69 15.15
CA VAL A 233 -5.41 -12.82 14.60
C VAL A 233 -5.02 -12.24 13.25
N THR A 234 -3.85 -11.61 13.15
CA THR A 234 -3.45 -10.88 11.94
C THR A 234 -3.17 -11.79 10.76
N THR A 235 -2.93 -13.07 10.98
CA THR A 235 -2.61 -14.05 9.93
C THR A 235 -3.70 -15.11 9.73
N ALA A 236 -4.80 -15.05 10.47
CA ALA A 236 -5.87 -16.06 10.45
C ALA A 236 -6.38 -16.38 9.04
N TRP A 237 -6.47 -15.38 8.18
CA TRP A 237 -6.97 -15.52 6.79
C TRP A 237 -5.87 -15.62 5.73
N LEU A 238 -4.58 -15.59 6.12
CA LEU A 238 -3.46 -15.72 5.18
C LEU A 238 -3.31 -17.17 4.70
N ASN A 239 -4.05 -17.54 3.67
CA ASN A 239 -3.89 -18.81 2.97
C ASN A 239 -3.42 -18.58 1.52
N PRO A 240 -2.97 -19.62 0.79
CA PRO A 240 -2.45 -19.44 -0.56
C PRO A 240 -3.39 -18.74 -1.54
N VAL A 241 -4.70 -18.93 -1.40
CA VAL A 241 -5.70 -18.29 -2.27
C VAL A 241 -5.79 -16.81 -1.96
N GLU A 242 -5.90 -16.44 -0.68
CA GLU A 242 -5.97 -15.03 -0.26
C GLU A 242 -4.68 -14.28 -0.59
N ILE A 243 -3.52 -14.95 -0.46
CA ILE A 243 -2.23 -14.38 -0.87
C ILE A 243 -2.23 -14.05 -2.36
N LEU A 244 -2.72 -14.94 -3.21
CA LEU A 244 -2.77 -14.72 -4.66
C LEU A 244 -3.80 -13.65 -5.06
N ARG A 245 -4.92 -13.57 -4.35
CA ARG A 245 -5.98 -12.59 -4.60
C ARG A 245 -5.61 -11.18 -4.13
N GLY A 246 -4.67 -11.04 -3.16
CA GLY A 246 -4.29 -9.78 -2.50
C GLY A 246 -5.23 -9.35 -1.39
N THR A 247 -6.05 -10.24 -0.92
CA THR A 247 -6.89 -10.07 0.26
C THR A 247 -6.14 -10.54 1.52
N THR A 248 -4.89 -10.11 1.62
CA THR A 248 -3.94 -10.53 2.65
C THR A 248 -4.15 -9.85 3.99
N SER A 249 -4.86 -8.70 4.02
CA SER A 249 -5.22 -8.01 5.27
C SER A 249 -6.35 -8.74 5.97
N TRP A 250 -6.25 -8.86 7.29
CA TRP A 250 -7.29 -9.43 8.14
C TRP A 250 -8.50 -8.47 8.33
N THR A 251 -8.25 -7.16 8.21
CA THR A 251 -9.25 -6.12 8.48
C THR A 251 -10.56 -6.31 7.69
N PRO A 252 -10.58 -6.57 6.37
CA PRO A 252 -11.83 -6.70 5.63
C PRO A 252 -12.71 -7.89 6.03
N PHE A 253 -12.14 -8.88 6.73
CA PHE A 253 -12.88 -10.04 7.21
C PHE A 253 -13.67 -9.75 8.49
N VAL A 254 -13.26 -8.74 9.26
CA VAL A 254 -13.88 -8.36 10.55
C VAL A 254 -14.54 -6.99 10.48
N ASP A 255 -14.11 -6.10 9.61
CA ASP A 255 -14.64 -4.75 9.43
C ASP A 255 -15.68 -4.74 8.28
N THR A 256 -16.94 -4.85 8.65
CA THR A 256 -18.08 -4.81 7.71
C THR A 256 -18.48 -3.38 7.36
N GLU A 257 -18.06 -2.39 8.13
CA GLU A 257 -18.43 -0.98 7.92
C GLU A 257 -17.77 -0.43 6.65
N ARG A 258 -16.54 -0.84 6.34
CA ARG A 258 -15.88 -0.56 5.05
C ARG A 258 -16.35 -1.55 4.00
N ALA A 259 -17.61 -1.41 3.61
CA ALA A 259 -18.30 -2.38 2.78
C ALA A 259 -17.56 -2.73 1.48
N ALA A 260 -16.86 -1.79 0.84
CA ALA A 260 -16.07 -2.06 -0.37
C ALA A 260 -14.94 -3.08 -0.11
N GLY A 261 -14.28 -3.00 1.04
CA GLY A 261 -13.27 -3.97 1.45
C GLY A 261 -13.89 -5.33 1.78
N HIS A 262 -15.00 -5.33 2.53
CA HIS A 262 -15.71 -6.54 2.91
C HIS A 262 -16.27 -7.29 1.68
N LEU A 263 -16.79 -6.59 0.68
CA LEU A 263 -17.24 -7.18 -0.59
C LEU A 263 -16.14 -8.00 -1.28
N LEU A 264 -14.88 -7.56 -1.20
CA LEU A 264 -13.76 -8.27 -1.81
C LEU A 264 -13.49 -9.65 -1.16
N VAL A 265 -13.88 -9.85 0.09
CA VAL A 265 -13.62 -11.09 0.85
C VAL A 265 -14.86 -11.95 1.03
N ALA A 266 -16.06 -11.36 1.03
CA ALA A 266 -17.31 -12.04 1.32
C ALA A 266 -18.16 -12.31 0.08
N GLU A 267 -18.16 -11.42 -0.93
CA GLU A 267 -19.06 -11.55 -2.09
C GLU A 267 -18.46 -12.50 -3.15
N PRO A 268 -19.14 -13.62 -3.49
CA PRO A 268 -18.60 -14.62 -4.41
C PRO A 268 -18.14 -14.07 -5.77
N THR A 269 -18.85 -13.06 -6.30
CA THR A 269 -18.51 -12.44 -7.57
C THR A 269 -17.11 -11.83 -7.54
N PHE A 270 -16.79 -11.08 -6.48
CA PHE A 270 -15.47 -10.44 -6.34
C PHE A 270 -14.39 -11.46 -5.94
N VAL A 271 -14.75 -12.46 -5.15
CA VAL A 271 -13.86 -13.59 -4.84
C VAL A 271 -13.42 -14.29 -6.12
N ILE A 272 -14.37 -14.67 -6.98
CA ILE A 272 -14.07 -15.33 -8.27
C ILE A 272 -13.28 -14.40 -9.18
N ALA A 273 -13.67 -13.14 -9.30
CA ALA A 273 -12.98 -12.19 -10.17
C ALA A 273 -11.51 -11.97 -9.76
N THR A 274 -11.23 -11.80 -8.47
CA THR A 274 -9.86 -11.67 -7.96
C THR A 274 -9.04 -12.94 -8.13
N CYS A 275 -9.65 -14.13 -7.97
CA CYS A 275 -9.02 -15.42 -8.29
C CYS A 275 -8.66 -15.50 -9.79
N LEU A 276 -9.56 -15.08 -10.68
CA LEU A 276 -9.30 -15.07 -12.12
C LEU A 276 -8.17 -14.11 -12.50
N VAL A 277 -8.14 -12.91 -11.89
CA VAL A 277 -7.03 -11.96 -12.08
C VAL A 277 -5.71 -12.55 -11.62
N ALA A 278 -5.69 -13.20 -10.46
CA ALA A 278 -4.51 -13.88 -9.93
C ALA A 278 -4.04 -15.01 -10.88
N ALA A 279 -4.97 -15.83 -11.36
CA ALA A 279 -4.69 -16.89 -12.32
C ALA A 279 -4.13 -16.33 -13.64
N CYS A 280 -4.69 -15.24 -14.15
CA CYS A 280 -4.17 -14.53 -15.31
C CYS A 280 -2.77 -13.97 -15.07
N GLY A 281 -2.53 -13.42 -13.87
CA GLY A 281 -1.21 -12.94 -13.44
C GLY A 281 -0.17 -14.06 -13.44
N LEU A 282 -0.49 -15.19 -12.83
CA LEU A 282 0.37 -16.39 -12.81
C LEU A 282 0.62 -16.93 -14.22
N ALA A 283 -0.43 -17.06 -15.03
CA ALA A 283 -0.31 -17.52 -16.41
C ALA A 283 0.61 -16.60 -17.23
N GLY A 284 0.51 -15.27 -17.04
CA GLY A 284 1.38 -14.32 -17.70
C GLY A 284 2.82 -14.39 -17.22
N LEU A 285 3.05 -14.52 -15.91
CA LEU A 285 4.40 -14.69 -15.33
C LEU A 285 5.06 -16.00 -15.74
N ALA A 286 4.28 -17.07 -15.91
CA ALA A 286 4.77 -18.38 -16.33
C ALA A 286 5.23 -18.42 -17.78
N ARG A 287 4.77 -17.49 -18.63
CA ARG A 287 5.14 -17.46 -20.06
C ARG A 287 6.64 -17.30 -20.24
N ARG A 288 7.21 -18.02 -21.21
CA ARG A 288 8.65 -17.94 -21.52
C ARG A 288 9.03 -16.61 -22.13
N ASP A 289 8.11 -15.93 -22.82
CA ASP A 289 8.27 -14.63 -23.44
C ASP A 289 8.02 -13.44 -22.50
N MET A 290 7.70 -13.72 -21.22
CA MET A 290 7.54 -12.65 -20.22
C MET A 290 8.87 -11.91 -19.99
N PRO A 291 8.92 -10.59 -20.28
CA PRO A 291 10.11 -9.81 -20.01
C PRO A 291 10.40 -9.78 -18.49
N TRP A 292 11.68 -9.84 -18.13
CA TRP A 292 12.09 -9.85 -16.71
C TRP A 292 11.55 -11.02 -15.89
N ARG A 293 11.12 -12.11 -16.55
CA ARG A 293 10.52 -13.28 -15.92
C ARG A 293 11.27 -13.78 -14.69
N GLY A 294 12.59 -14.00 -14.80
CA GLY A 294 13.40 -14.53 -13.70
C GLY A 294 13.37 -13.65 -12.45
N PRO A 295 13.75 -12.37 -12.54
CA PRO A 295 13.67 -11.45 -11.42
C PRO A 295 12.26 -11.26 -10.85
N LEU A 296 11.22 -11.19 -11.69
CA LEU A 296 9.83 -11.04 -11.24
C LEU A 296 9.33 -12.30 -10.53
N LEU A 297 9.69 -13.49 -11.02
CA LEU A 297 9.40 -14.75 -10.33
C LEU A 297 10.14 -14.85 -8.99
N ALA A 298 11.37 -14.35 -8.90
CA ALA A 298 12.09 -14.33 -7.62
C ALA A 298 11.40 -13.41 -6.61
N VAL A 299 10.96 -12.22 -7.02
CA VAL A 299 10.19 -11.30 -6.18
C VAL A 299 8.89 -11.97 -5.72
N PHE A 300 8.14 -12.55 -6.66
CA PHE A 300 6.90 -13.29 -6.37
C PHE A 300 7.13 -14.44 -5.38
N ALA A 301 8.13 -15.30 -5.63
CA ALA A 301 8.40 -16.47 -4.80
C ALA A 301 8.78 -16.08 -3.36
N VAL A 302 9.61 -15.05 -3.20
CA VAL A 302 9.96 -14.52 -1.86
C VAL A 302 8.72 -13.98 -1.16
N GLY A 303 7.87 -13.21 -1.85
CA GLY A 303 6.64 -12.69 -1.27
C GLY A 303 5.65 -13.79 -0.88
N PHE A 304 5.44 -14.76 -1.77
CA PHE A 304 4.56 -15.89 -1.51
C PHE A 304 5.05 -16.72 -0.32
N TRP A 305 6.36 -16.94 -0.21
CA TRP A 305 6.96 -17.65 0.91
C TRP A 305 6.83 -16.87 2.22
N VAL A 306 7.13 -15.56 2.22
CA VAL A 306 7.00 -14.71 3.41
C VAL A 306 5.57 -14.70 3.92
N LEU A 307 4.58 -14.48 3.05
CA LEU A 307 3.17 -14.47 3.42
C LEU A 307 2.69 -15.88 3.85
N GLY A 308 3.12 -16.92 3.16
CA GLY A 308 2.78 -18.33 3.47
C GLY A 308 3.42 -18.84 4.76
N SER A 309 4.51 -18.19 5.24
CA SER A 309 5.17 -18.57 6.50
C SER A 309 4.35 -18.24 7.75
N ALA A 310 3.28 -17.47 7.60
CA ALA A 310 2.37 -17.07 8.68
C ALA A 310 1.93 -18.24 9.57
N HIS A 311 1.56 -19.35 8.95
CA HIS A 311 1.04 -20.52 9.66
C HIS A 311 2.13 -21.47 10.18
N MET A 312 3.39 -21.28 9.76
CA MET A 312 4.49 -22.18 10.15
C MET A 312 5.04 -21.85 11.54
N SER A 313 4.83 -20.62 12.03
CA SER A 313 5.42 -20.19 13.30
C SER A 313 4.75 -18.92 13.83
N THR A 314 3.50 -19.02 14.30
CA THR A 314 2.82 -17.88 14.98
C THR A 314 3.60 -17.41 16.20
N SER A 315 4.20 -18.32 16.98
CA SER A 315 5.02 -17.99 18.15
C SER A 315 6.25 -17.14 17.79
N LEU A 316 6.82 -17.29 16.61
CA LEU A 316 7.93 -16.46 16.15
C LEU A 316 7.47 -15.01 15.90
N TYR A 317 6.27 -14.84 15.34
CA TYR A 317 5.68 -13.52 15.05
C TYR A 317 4.99 -12.89 16.27
N ASP A 318 4.71 -13.63 17.32
CA ASP A 318 4.31 -13.07 18.62
C ASP A 318 5.53 -12.78 19.51
N GLY A 319 6.70 -13.36 19.19
CA GLY A 319 7.96 -13.19 19.91
C GLY A 319 8.98 -12.33 19.16
N ALA A 320 10.07 -12.94 18.71
CA ALA A 320 11.24 -12.24 18.12
C ALA A 320 10.92 -11.41 16.87
N LEU A 321 9.90 -11.79 16.10
CA LEU A 321 9.45 -11.07 14.89
C LEU A 321 8.13 -10.31 15.09
N ALA A 322 7.75 -10.00 16.33
CA ALA A 322 6.51 -9.28 16.63
C ALA A 322 6.29 -7.99 15.80
N PRO A 323 7.31 -7.16 15.50
CA PRO A 323 7.14 -6.01 14.62
C PRO A 323 6.67 -6.36 13.19
N PHE A 324 6.89 -7.60 12.76
CA PHE A 324 6.54 -8.10 11.42
C PHE A 324 5.29 -8.96 11.37
N ARG A 325 4.56 -9.16 12.48
CA ARG A 325 3.35 -10.02 12.54
C ARG A 325 2.26 -9.64 11.54
N ASN A 326 2.20 -8.38 11.12
CA ASN A 326 1.33 -7.89 10.08
C ASN A 326 1.91 -8.20 8.69
N LEU A 327 1.98 -9.50 8.36
CA LEU A 327 2.60 -10.01 7.13
C LEU A 327 1.94 -9.50 5.85
N HIS A 328 0.67 -9.12 5.89
CA HIS A 328 -0.03 -8.54 4.74
C HIS A 328 0.68 -7.31 4.13
N LYS A 329 1.59 -6.66 4.87
CA LYS A 329 2.39 -5.54 4.37
C LYS A 329 3.37 -5.95 3.28
N PHE A 330 3.73 -7.24 3.20
CA PHE A 330 4.60 -7.81 2.17
C PHE A 330 3.87 -8.16 0.86
N ASP A 331 2.57 -7.91 0.78
CA ASP A 331 1.74 -8.15 -0.41
C ASP A 331 2.32 -7.60 -1.73
N PRO A 332 2.99 -6.42 -1.79
CA PRO A 332 3.54 -5.91 -3.04
C PRO A 332 4.53 -6.83 -3.75
N LEU A 333 5.21 -7.74 -3.00
CA LEU A 333 6.08 -8.74 -3.62
C LEU A 333 5.31 -9.74 -4.47
N VAL A 334 4.06 -10.01 -4.14
CA VAL A 334 3.17 -10.92 -4.89
C VAL A 334 2.37 -10.15 -5.94
N HIS A 335 1.73 -9.06 -5.52
CA HIS A 335 0.73 -8.38 -6.36
C HIS A 335 1.32 -7.61 -7.53
N LEU A 336 2.47 -6.97 -7.36
CA LEU A 336 3.08 -6.23 -8.46
C LEU A 336 3.54 -7.17 -9.59
N PRO A 337 4.25 -8.29 -9.34
CA PRO A 337 4.52 -9.29 -10.37
C PRO A 337 3.25 -9.85 -11.02
N LEU A 338 2.19 -10.15 -10.25
CA LEU A 338 0.92 -10.66 -10.80
C LEU A 338 0.23 -9.63 -11.70
N ALA A 339 0.19 -8.37 -11.31
CA ALA A 339 -0.38 -7.30 -12.13
C ALA A 339 0.36 -7.13 -13.47
N LEU A 340 1.71 -7.18 -13.44
CA LEU A 340 2.53 -7.17 -14.65
C LEU A 340 2.29 -8.42 -15.50
N GLY A 341 2.16 -9.58 -14.87
CA GLY A 341 1.82 -10.84 -15.53
C GLY A 341 0.46 -10.79 -16.23
N ALA A 342 -0.57 -10.27 -15.58
CA ALA A 342 -1.91 -10.12 -16.17
C ALA A 342 -1.88 -9.20 -17.40
N GLY A 343 -1.15 -8.07 -17.31
CA GLY A 343 -0.94 -7.18 -18.46
C GLY A 343 -0.19 -7.88 -19.60
N HIS A 344 0.87 -8.65 -19.27
CA HIS A 344 1.61 -9.39 -20.29
C HIS A 344 0.76 -10.49 -20.94
N LEU A 345 -0.06 -11.19 -20.17
CA LEU A 345 -1.01 -12.17 -20.72
C LEU A 345 -1.97 -11.51 -21.71
N ALA A 346 -2.59 -10.39 -21.31
CA ALA A 346 -3.52 -9.65 -22.18
C ALA A 346 -2.88 -9.15 -23.49
N ALA A 347 -1.57 -8.86 -23.47
CA ALA A 347 -0.81 -8.46 -24.66
C ALA A 347 -0.55 -9.60 -25.65
N ASN A 348 -0.58 -10.86 -25.19
CA ASN A 348 -0.05 -12.01 -25.94
C ASN A 348 -1.09 -13.14 -26.15
N VAL A 349 -2.36 -12.89 -25.82
CA VAL A 349 -3.46 -13.81 -26.11
C VAL A 349 -4.37 -13.26 -27.22
N ASN A 350 -5.20 -14.10 -27.82
CA ASN A 350 -6.18 -13.68 -28.81
C ASN A 350 -7.24 -12.77 -28.18
N ARG A 351 -7.94 -12.00 -29.02
CA ARG A 351 -8.95 -11.00 -28.58
C ARG A 351 -9.99 -11.53 -27.58
N PRO A 352 -10.63 -12.72 -27.78
CA PRO A 352 -11.62 -13.22 -26.81
C PRO A 352 -11.03 -13.44 -25.42
N LYS A 353 -9.79 -14.01 -25.34
CA LYS A 353 -9.10 -14.23 -24.06
C LYS A 353 -8.68 -12.92 -23.42
N ALA A 354 -8.21 -11.94 -24.21
CA ALA A 354 -7.87 -10.61 -23.71
C ALA A 354 -9.12 -9.89 -23.14
N VAL A 355 -10.29 -10.04 -23.79
CA VAL A 355 -11.56 -9.53 -23.26
C VAL A 355 -11.89 -10.22 -21.93
N GLY A 356 -11.71 -11.53 -21.81
CA GLY A 356 -11.93 -12.28 -20.57
C GLY A 356 -11.04 -11.78 -19.41
N VAL A 357 -9.75 -11.56 -19.66
CA VAL A 357 -8.82 -10.96 -18.66
C VAL A 357 -9.29 -9.58 -18.23
N THR A 358 -9.75 -8.77 -19.19
CA THR A 358 -10.22 -7.40 -18.93
C THR A 358 -11.49 -7.40 -18.11
N LEU A 359 -12.45 -8.26 -18.44
CA LEU A 359 -13.71 -8.38 -17.70
C LEU A 359 -13.43 -8.83 -16.26
N ALA A 360 -12.59 -9.85 -16.06
CA ALA A 360 -12.19 -10.28 -14.73
C ALA A 360 -11.54 -9.13 -13.92
N ALA A 361 -10.63 -8.38 -14.53
CA ALA A 361 -10.01 -7.23 -13.90
C ALA A 361 -11.03 -6.11 -13.60
N ALA A 362 -11.94 -5.81 -14.53
CA ALA A 362 -12.97 -4.80 -14.33
C ALA A 362 -13.90 -5.14 -13.16
N VAL A 363 -14.31 -6.40 -13.04
CA VAL A 363 -15.12 -6.87 -11.90
C VAL A 363 -14.30 -6.84 -10.60
N ALA A 364 -13.04 -7.28 -10.62
CA ALA A 364 -12.18 -7.28 -9.43
C ALA A 364 -11.94 -5.88 -8.84
N VAL A 365 -11.91 -4.83 -9.69
CA VAL A 365 -11.73 -3.44 -9.25
C VAL A 365 -13.05 -2.69 -9.03
N ALA A 366 -14.18 -3.29 -9.36
CA ALA A 366 -15.50 -2.66 -9.26
C ALA A 366 -15.85 -2.17 -7.83
N PRO A 367 -15.41 -2.79 -6.73
CA PRO A 367 -15.65 -2.25 -5.39
C PRO A 367 -15.12 -0.83 -5.18
N ALA A 368 -14.10 -0.39 -5.93
CA ALA A 368 -13.63 1.00 -5.92
C ALA A 368 -14.72 2.01 -6.33
N TRP A 369 -15.70 1.59 -7.14
CA TRP A 369 -16.82 2.39 -7.63
C TRP A 369 -18.10 2.24 -6.81
N SER A 370 -18.09 1.39 -5.77
CA SER A 370 -19.28 1.06 -5.00
C SER A 370 -19.81 2.20 -4.12
N LEU A 371 -19.14 3.33 -4.07
CA LEU A 371 -19.41 4.47 -3.16
C LEU A 371 -19.31 4.08 -1.66
N ARG A 372 -18.68 2.96 -1.35
CA ARG A 372 -18.58 2.34 -0.02
C ARG A 372 -17.15 2.14 0.46
N LEU A 373 -16.23 2.99 0.00
CA LEU A 373 -14.85 2.99 0.48
C LEU A 373 -14.73 3.54 1.90
N LEU A 374 -15.61 4.47 2.27
CA LEU A 374 -15.70 5.01 3.62
C LEU A 374 -16.47 4.06 4.54
N PRO A 375 -16.08 3.97 5.82
CA PRO A 375 -16.88 3.26 6.81
C PRO A 375 -18.20 4.00 7.06
N GLU A 376 -19.23 3.27 7.48
CA GLU A 376 -20.41 3.87 8.08
C GLU A 376 -19.98 4.65 9.34
N GLY A 377 -20.64 5.74 9.66
CA GLY A 377 -20.27 6.59 10.80
C GLY A 377 -19.06 7.51 10.57
N THR A 378 -18.68 7.77 9.30
CA THR A 378 -17.76 8.86 8.99
C THR A 378 -18.35 10.20 9.40
N TRP A 379 -17.49 11.08 9.96
CA TRP A 379 -17.95 12.34 10.51
C TRP A 379 -18.14 13.40 9.43
N ASN A 380 -19.31 14.02 9.43
CA ASN A 380 -19.57 15.24 8.66
C ASN A 380 -19.13 16.47 9.45
N GLU A 381 -19.46 16.51 10.75
CA GLU A 381 -19.09 17.55 11.70
C GLU A 381 -18.86 16.91 13.06
N VAL A 382 -17.94 17.47 13.83
CA VAL A 382 -17.82 17.15 15.26
C VAL A 382 -19.03 17.76 15.94
N SER A 383 -19.75 17.00 16.76
CA SER A 383 -20.86 17.51 17.52
C SER A 383 -20.43 18.78 18.28
N GLN A 384 -21.26 19.82 18.23
CA GLN A 384 -20.99 21.07 18.95
C GLN A 384 -20.85 20.84 20.47
N ASP A 385 -21.48 19.80 21.01
CA ASP A 385 -21.34 19.40 22.41
C ASP A 385 -19.90 18.97 22.73
N TRP A 386 -19.20 18.31 21.80
CA TRP A 386 -17.78 17.97 21.94
C TRP A 386 -16.86 19.18 21.81
N VAL A 387 -17.22 20.14 20.94
CA VAL A 387 -16.48 21.40 20.81
C VAL A 387 -16.67 22.27 22.05
N ALA A 388 -17.84 22.25 22.66
CA ALA A 388 -18.13 22.98 23.87
C ALA A 388 -17.52 22.32 25.15
N ALA A 389 -17.24 21.04 25.11
CA ALA A 389 -16.66 20.28 26.23
C ALA A 389 -15.12 20.29 26.27
N GLY A 390 -14.45 20.71 25.20
CA GLY A 390 -12.98 20.79 25.10
C GLY A 390 -12.47 22.19 25.07
#